data_8da6441b4c002e01db516bb23180d2d8
#
_entry.id   8da6441b4c002e01db516bb23180d2d8
#
_cell.length_a   1.000
_cell.length_b   1.000
_cell.length_c   1.000
_cell.angle_alpha   90.00
_cell.angle_beta   90.00
_cell.angle_gamma   90.00
#
_symmetry.space_group_name_H-M   'P 1'
#
loop_
_entity.id
_entity.type
_entity.pdbx_description
1 polymer ?
#
loop_
_entity_poly.entity_id
_entity_poly.type
_entity_poly.pdbx_seq_one_letter_code
_entity_poly.pdbx_strand_id
1 'polypeptide(L)'
;MWIREVVDAMLADDPQALDVAAEVGKWMGRGMALLVDTLNPQIIALGSLAVALGDRVLAPARRALAEEALPQAVAACEIVPAKLGKRIGDVAALMAALTDDVVRARLGFE
;
A
#
# COMPACT_ATOMS: atom_id res chain seq x y z
N MET A 1 -10.00 -13.40 16.16
CA MET A 1 -9.66 -13.65 14.74
C MET A 1 -8.36 -12.95 14.41
N TRP A 2 -7.40 -13.69 13.86
CA TRP A 2 -6.12 -13.14 13.46
C TRP A 2 -6.21 -12.53 12.07
N ILE A 3 -5.44 -11.47 11.82
CA ILE A 3 -5.44 -10.80 10.52
C ILE A 3 -5.08 -11.75 9.37
N ARG A 4 -4.23 -12.74 9.62
CA ARG A 4 -3.87 -13.76 8.64
C ARG A 4 -5.09 -14.56 8.17
N GLU A 5 -5.98 -14.93 9.09
CA GLU A 5 -7.21 -15.66 8.76
C GLU A 5 -8.12 -14.84 7.86
N VAL A 6 -8.22 -13.54 8.13
CA VAL A 6 -9.00 -12.61 7.30
C VAL A 6 -8.40 -12.49 5.91
N VAL A 7 -7.08 -12.34 5.81
CA VAL A 7 -6.38 -12.26 4.52
C VAL A 7 -6.53 -13.55 3.74
N ASP A 8 -6.40 -14.70 4.39
CA ASP A 8 -6.58 -16.01 3.74
C ASP A 8 -8.01 -16.17 3.21
N ALA A 9 -9.02 -15.72 3.95
CA ALA A 9 -10.41 -15.72 3.49
C ALA A 9 -10.62 -14.80 2.28
N MET A 10 -9.98 -13.63 2.26
CA MET A 10 -10.00 -12.71 1.11
C MET A 10 -9.36 -13.35 -0.12
N LEU A 11 -8.23 -14.02 0.05
CA LEU A 11 -7.52 -14.72 -1.04
C LEU A 11 -8.32 -15.92 -1.56
N ALA A 12 -9.14 -16.54 -0.71
CA ALA A 12 -10.05 -17.61 -1.10
C ALA A 12 -11.36 -17.10 -1.72
N ASP A 13 -11.51 -15.79 -1.89
CA ASP A 13 -12.69 -15.13 -2.46
C ASP A 13 -13.98 -15.39 -1.67
N ASP A 14 -13.88 -15.53 -0.34
CA ASP A 14 -15.03 -15.58 0.54
C ASP A 14 -15.84 -14.29 0.42
N PRO A 15 -17.17 -14.35 0.14
CA PRO A 15 -17.96 -13.13 -0.11
C PRO A 15 -17.96 -12.13 1.02
N GLN A 16 -18.01 -12.56 2.29
CA GLN A 16 -17.96 -11.65 3.43
C GLN A 16 -16.60 -11.00 3.57
N ALA A 17 -15.53 -11.77 3.34
CA ALA A 17 -14.16 -11.25 3.37
C ALA A 17 -13.91 -10.27 2.21
N LEU A 18 -14.46 -10.52 1.04
CA LEU A 18 -14.36 -9.60 -0.09
C LEU A 18 -15.10 -8.28 0.17
N ASP A 19 -16.21 -8.31 0.88
CA ASP A 19 -16.90 -7.08 1.30
C ASP A 19 -16.02 -6.23 2.22
N VAL A 20 -15.30 -6.87 3.14
CA VAL A 20 -14.34 -6.19 4.01
C VAL A 20 -13.17 -5.63 3.19
N ALA A 21 -12.63 -6.39 2.24
CA ALA A 21 -11.56 -5.93 1.36
C ALA A 21 -11.99 -4.71 0.53
N ALA A 22 -13.22 -4.71 0.04
CA ALA A 22 -13.78 -3.57 -0.70
C ALA A 22 -13.91 -2.33 0.19
N GLU A 23 -14.32 -2.50 1.44
CA GLU A 23 -14.44 -1.40 2.40
C GLU A 23 -13.06 -0.82 2.76
N VAL A 24 -12.07 -1.68 2.99
CA VAL A 24 -10.68 -1.26 3.20
C VAL A 24 -10.16 -0.48 1.99
N GLY A 25 -10.39 -1.00 0.79
CA GLY A 25 -10.00 -0.33 -0.46
C GLY A 25 -10.65 1.03 -0.61
N LYS A 26 -11.92 1.15 -0.31
CA LYS A 26 -12.65 2.42 -0.34
C LYS A 26 -12.00 3.48 0.57
N TRP A 27 -11.67 3.12 1.80
CA TRP A 27 -11.02 4.04 2.74
C TRP A 27 -9.59 4.37 2.33
N MET A 28 -8.85 3.41 1.76
CA MET A 28 -7.55 3.67 1.15
C MET A 28 -7.67 4.70 0.01
N GLY A 29 -8.67 4.54 -0.84
CA GLY A 29 -8.92 5.46 -1.95
C GLY A 29 -9.22 6.88 -1.49
N ARG A 30 -10.00 7.03 -0.41
CA ARG A 30 -10.26 8.33 0.20
C ARG A 30 -9.00 8.96 0.78
N GLY A 31 -8.16 8.17 1.44
CA GLY A 31 -6.87 8.64 1.93
C GLY A 31 -5.94 9.07 0.81
N MET A 32 -5.89 8.29 -0.27
CA MET A 32 -5.12 8.64 -1.46
C MET A 32 -5.63 9.92 -2.12
N ALA A 33 -6.96 10.14 -2.13
CA ALA A 33 -7.54 11.37 -2.65
C ALA A 33 -7.01 12.62 -1.94
N LEU A 34 -6.87 12.55 -0.62
CA LEU A 34 -6.29 13.64 0.16
C LEU A 34 -4.83 13.87 -0.22
N LEU A 35 -4.05 12.81 -0.39
CA LEU A 35 -2.64 12.91 -0.79
C LEU A 35 -2.48 13.48 -2.19
N VAL A 36 -3.28 13.01 -3.13
CA VAL A 36 -3.25 13.45 -4.53
C VAL A 36 -3.61 14.93 -4.64
N ASP A 37 -4.66 15.37 -3.96
CA ASP A 37 -5.13 16.75 -4.01
C ASP A 37 -4.18 17.71 -3.27
N THR A 38 -3.51 17.23 -2.22
CA THR A 38 -2.63 18.05 -1.39
C THR A 38 -1.20 18.13 -1.93
N LEU A 39 -0.63 16.99 -2.33
CA LEU A 39 0.77 16.86 -2.70
C LEU A 39 1.00 16.73 -4.20
N ASN A 40 -0.05 16.44 -4.97
CA ASN A 40 0.02 16.21 -6.41
C ASN A 40 1.14 15.23 -6.81
N PRO A 41 1.22 14.04 -6.22
CA PRO A 41 2.28 13.09 -6.53
C PRO A 41 2.09 12.48 -7.92
N GLN A 42 3.20 12.12 -8.55
CA GLN A 42 3.17 11.40 -9.83
C GLN A 42 2.92 9.91 -9.65
N ILE A 43 3.34 9.35 -8.52
CA ILE A 43 3.21 7.93 -8.21
C ILE A 43 2.85 7.77 -6.74
N ILE A 44 1.90 6.86 -6.46
CA ILE A 44 1.66 6.33 -5.12
C ILE A 44 2.00 4.84 -5.18
N ALA A 45 3.01 4.43 -4.41
CA ALA A 45 3.38 3.04 -4.27
C ALA A 45 2.74 2.46 -3.02
N LEU A 46 2.02 1.35 -3.17
CA LEU A 46 1.32 0.67 -2.09
C LEU A 46 2.01 -0.65 -1.76
N GLY A 47 2.32 -0.86 -0.48
CA GLY A 47 2.97 -2.07 0.00
C GLY A 47 2.02 -3.00 0.75
N SER A 48 2.60 -3.99 1.42
CA SER A 48 1.89 -4.88 2.36
C SER A 48 0.60 -5.47 1.82
N LEU A 49 -0.52 -5.04 2.35
CA LEU A 49 -1.84 -5.58 2.05
C LEU A 49 -2.23 -5.44 0.58
N ALA A 50 -1.89 -4.31 -0.04
CA ALA A 50 -2.19 -4.07 -1.45
C ALA A 50 -1.41 -5.03 -2.37
N VAL A 51 -0.16 -5.36 -2.02
CA VAL A 51 0.62 -6.36 -2.75
C VAL A 51 0.00 -7.76 -2.59
N ALA A 52 -0.42 -8.12 -1.38
CA ALA A 52 -0.97 -9.44 -1.10
C ALA A 52 -2.34 -9.65 -1.75
N LEU A 53 -3.21 -8.66 -1.70
CA LEU A 53 -4.62 -8.77 -2.11
C LEU A 53 -4.89 -8.27 -3.53
N GLY A 54 -4.01 -7.44 -4.09
CA GLY A 54 -4.15 -6.93 -5.46
C GLY A 54 -5.48 -6.22 -5.69
N ASP A 55 -6.18 -6.56 -6.76
CA ASP A 55 -7.41 -5.88 -7.18
C ASP A 55 -8.57 -6.01 -6.19
N ARG A 56 -8.53 -6.96 -5.27
CA ARG A 56 -9.54 -7.07 -4.22
C ARG A 56 -9.64 -5.80 -3.38
N VAL A 57 -8.52 -5.12 -3.21
CA VAL A 57 -8.40 -3.85 -2.49
C VAL A 57 -8.19 -2.68 -3.45
N LEU A 58 -7.34 -2.87 -4.48
CA LEU A 58 -6.95 -1.79 -5.39
C LEU A 58 -8.09 -1.31 -6.30
N ALA A 59 -8.97 -2.21 -6.76
CA ALA A 59 -10.08 -1.80 -7.61
C ALA A 59 -11.06 -0.89 -6.85
N PRO A 60 -11.52 -1.22 -5.64
CA PRO A 60 -12.33 -0.31 -4.84
C PRO A 60 -11.61 1.00 -4.49
N ALA A 61 -10.28 0.91 -4.22
CA ALA A 61 -9.47 2.08 -3.91
C ALA A 61 -9.41 3.06 -5.09
N ARG A 62 -9.18 2.55 -6.30
CA ARG A 62 -9.16 3.38 -7.51
C ARG A 62 -10.50 4.02 -7.79
N ARG A 63 -11.60 3.31 -7.56
CA ARG A 63 -12.94 3.88 -7.72
C ARG A 63 -13.20 5.03 -6.75
N ALA A 64 -12.87 4.84 -5.47
CA ALA A 64 -13.03 5.87 -4.45
C ALA A 64 -12.14 7.09 -4.74
N LEU A 65 -10.91 6.86 -5.16
CA LEU A 65 -10.00 7.92 -5.56
C LEU A 65 -10.58 8.74 -6.72
N ALA A 66 -11.09 8.08 -7.76
CA ALA A 66 -11.66 8.73 -8.92
C ALA A 66 -12.92 9.55 -8.58
N GLU A 67 -13.69 9.11 -7.60
CA GLU A 67 -14.90 9.81 -7.15
C GLU A 67 -14.61 11.06 -6.31
N GLU A 68 -13.54 11.04 -5.51
CA GLU A 68 -13.29 12.07 -4.50
C GLU A 68 -12.19 13.06 -4.85
N ALA A 69 -11.22 12.68 -5.67
CA ALA A 69 -10.10 13.55 -6.05
C ALA A 69 -10.37 14.38 -7.29
N LEU A 70 -9.61 15.44 -7.47
CA LEU A 70 -9.68 16.27 -8.68
C LEU A 70 -9.25 15.45 -9.90
N PRO A 71 -10.02 15.47 -11.01
CA PRO A 71 -9.71 14.63 -12.17
C PRO A 71 -8.32 14.83 -12.75
N GLN A 72 -7.80 16.06 -12.77
CA GLN A 72 -6.47 16.36 -13.27
C GLN A 72 -5.39 15.72 -12.40
N ALA A 73 -5.57 15.74 -11.07
CA ALA A 73 -4.64 15.15 -10.13
C ALA A 73 -4.64 13.62 -10.22
N VAL A 74 -5.81 13.02 -10.39
CA VAL A 74 -5.92 11.56 -10.61
C VAL A 74 -5.24 11.14 -11.90
N ALA A 75 -5.46 11.88 -12.99
CA ALA A 75 -4.85 11.57 -14.28
C ALA A 75 -3.33 11.67 -14.26
N ALA A 76 -2.76 12.52 -13.40
CA ALA A 76 -1.32 12.72 -13.27
C ALA A 76 -0.66 11.73 -12.31
N CYS A 77 -1.44 10.93 -11.57
CA CYS A 77 -0.93 10.02 -10.55
C CYS A 77 -1.11 8.56 -10.95
N GLU A 78 -0.03 7.79 -10.91
CA GLU A 78 -0.06 6.35 -11.11
C GLU A 78 -0.05 5.64 -9.76
N ILE A 79 -0.92 4.65 -9.60
CA ILE A 79 -0.99 3.82 -8.38
C ILE A 79 -0.43 2.46 -8.71
N VAL A 80 0.66 2.09 -8.05
CA VAL A 80 1.41 0.87 -8.32
C VAL A 80 1.69 0.09 -7.05
N PRO A 81 1.78 -1.25 -7.12
CA PRO A 81 2.32 -2.02 -6.01
C PRO A 81 3.81 -1.74 -5.83
N ALA A 82 4.29 -1.76 -4.58
CA ALA A 82 5.69 -1.52 -4.28
C ALA A 82 6.57 -2.62 -4.90
N LYS A 83 7.71 -2.23 -5.48
CA LYS A 83 8.63 -3.16 -6.15
C LYS A 83 9.19 -4.23 -5.22
N LEU A 84 9.42 -3.91 -3.95
CA LEU A 84 9.92 -4.87 -2.97
C LEU A 84 8.91 -5.96 -2.66
N GLY A 85 7.61 -5.72 -2.91
CA GLY A 85 6.56 -6.69 -2.69
C GLY A 85 6.56 -7.23 -1.26
N LYS A 86 6.56 -8.56 -1.13
CA LYS A 86 6.60 -9.23 0.18
C LYS A 86 7.91 -9.06 0.93
N ARG A 87 8.97 -8.60 0.28
CA ARG A 87 10.31 -8.41 0.85
C ARG A 87 10.45 -7.07 1.57
N ILE A 88 9.42 -6.23 1.55
CA ILE A 88 9.50 -4.87 2.09
C ILE A 88 9.89 -4.84 3.57
N GLY A 89 9.36 -5.77 4.37
CA GLY A 89 9.68 -5.88 5.78
C GLY A 89 11.14 -6.24 6.03
N ASP A 90 11.65 -7.23 5.30
CA ASP A 90 13.04 -7.69 5.43
C ASP A 90 14.03 -6.60 5.00
N VAL A 91 13.75 -5.93 3.89
CA VAL A 91 14.59 -4.84 3.39
C VAL A 91 14.54 -3.64 4.34
N ALA A 92 13.38 -3.30 4.88
CA ALA A 92 13.24 -2.22 5.85
C ALA A 92 14.05 -2.50 7.12
N ALA A 93 14.00 -3.74 7.63
CA ALA A 93 14.77 -4.15 8.80
C ALA A 93 16.28 -4.06 8.53
N LEU A 94 16.72 -4.53 7.35
CA LEU A 94 18.11 -4.45 6.94
C LEU A 94 18.59 -3.00 6.81
N MET A 95 17.77 -2.13 6.19
CA MET A 95 18.09 -0.72 6.06
C MET A 95 18.15 0.00 7.40
N ALA A 96 17.26 -0.33 8.33
CA ALA A 96 17.29 0.22 9.69
C ALA A 96 18.60 -0.15 10.39
N ALA A 97 19.05 -1.41 10.26
CA ALA A 97 20.34 -1.85 10.82
C ALA A 97 21.53 -1.10 10.19
N LEU A 98 21.49 -0.87 8.87
CA LEU A 98 22.55 -0.15 8.15
C LEU A 98 22.60 1.34 8.47
N THR A 99 21.50 1.92 8.92
CA THR A 99 21.44 3.34 9.30
C THR A 99 21.78 3.56 10.78
N ASP A 100 21.94 2.51 11.56
CA ASP A 100 22.41 2.60 12.95
C ASP A 100 23.87 3.01 12.97
N ASP A 101 24.20 4.10 13.68
CA ASP A 101 25.55 4.65 13.71
C ASP A 101 26.58 3.69 14.26
N VAL A 102 26.20 2.85 15.25
CA VAL A 102 27.10 1.85 15.83
C VAL A 102 27.42 0.76 14.82
N VAL A 103 26.41 0.28 14.10
CA VAL A 103 26.59 -0.75 13.07
C VAL A 103 27.43 -0.20 11.91
N ARG A 104 27.13 1.00 11.46
CA ARG A 104 27.87 1.66 10.37
C ARG A 104 29.35 1.82 10.73
N ALA A 105 29.64 2.27 11.94
CA ALA A 105 31.01 2.42 12.42
C ALA A 105 31.76 1.09 12.44
N ARG A 106 31.10 0.01 12.88
CA ARG A 106 31.70 -1.34 12.93
C ARG A 106 31.95 -1.93 11.55
N LEU A 107 31.09 -1.62 10.58
CA LEU A 107 31.22 -2.12 9.23
C LEU A 107 32.10 -1.23 8.33
N GLY A 108 32.57 -0.09 8.83
CA GLY A 108 33.40 0.83 8.07
C GLY A 108 32.64 1.72 7.10
N PHE A 109 31.34 1.84 7.22
CA PHE A 109 30.54 2.79 6.44
C PHE A 109 30.61 4.18 7.07
N GLU A 110 30.81 5.19 6.24
CA GLU A 110 30.81 6.60 6.67
C GLU A 110 29.51 7.30 6.24
#